data_6dd532e15d6888dec3c02f9f3fe78e29
#
_entry.id   6dd532e15d6888dec3c02f9f3fe78e29
#
_cell.length_a   1.000
_cell.length_b   1.000
_cell.length_c   1.000
_cell.angle_alpha   90.00
_cell.angle_beta   90.00
_cell.angle_gamma   90.00
#
_symmetry.space_group_name_H-M   'P 1'
#
loop_
_entity.id
_entity.type
_entity.pdbx_description
1 polymer ?
#
loop_
_entity_poly.entity_id
_entity_poly.type
_entity_poly.pdbx_seq_one_letter_code
_entity_poly.pdbx_strand_id
1 'polypeptide(L)'
;MSTPARFVRPVKNLQFGGIEFIGPLEQVNLSIACLEEDLRSDSTHQEIDPVNILSIIASTIPFSDYNQSPRNMYQCQMAKQTMGTPYHNHPYRMDNKIYRLLFPQAPLVRTENHTKYDFGLCPQGVNAVVAVISYTGYDMEDAMILNKGAYERGLGHGCVYKSYVRELNEAGSGASSGVKQRYKMFNPGKPAMQSEAGVDLKASGLDGDGLPAIGTTLKQGQPEMCVYDKTL
;
A
#
# COMPACT_ATOMS: atom_id res chain seq x y z
N MET A 1 -13.85 18.82 -6.39
CA MET A 1 -13.62 17.94 -5.23
C MET A 1 -14.83 18.07 -4.34
N SER A 2 -15.61 17.01 -4.18
CA SER A 2 -16.73 17.00 -3.25
C SER A 2 -16.18 16.99 -1.83
N THR A 3 -16.48 18.02 -1.07
CA THR A 3 -16.17 18.05 0.36
C THR A 3 -16.99 16.94 1.03
N PRO A 4 -16.38 16.07 1.82
CA PRO A 4 -17.10 14.98 2.47
C PRO A 4 -18.16 15.56 3.42
N ALA A 5 -19.33 14.97 3.42
CA ALA A 5 -20.35 15.28 4.41
C ALA A 5 -19.83 14.96 5.81
N ARG A 6 -20.24 15.75 6.78
CA ARG A 6 -19.86 15.61 8.19
C ARG A 6 -20.99 14.98 8.97
N PHE A 7 -20.68 14.05 9.84
CA PHE A 7 -21.64 13.44 10.75
C PHE A 7 -21.71 14.25 12.06
N VAL A 8 -22.89 14.60 12.47
CA VAL A 8 -23.17 15.31 13.70
C VAL A 8 -24.43 14.78 14.37
N ARG A 9 -24.57 15.03 15.65
CA ARG A 9 -25.75 14.67 16.42
C ARG A 9 -26.65 15.90 16.62
N PRO A 10 -27.90 15.91 16.16
CA PRO A 10 -28.83 17.01 16.44
C PRO A 10 -29.18 17.04 17.93
N VAL A 11 -29.15 18.25 18.52
CA VAL A 11 -29.42 18.42 19.96
C VAL A 11 -30.92 18.60 20.23
N LYS A 12 -31.65 19.23 19.30
CA LYS A 12 -33.05 19.63 19.50
C LYS A 12 -34.09 18.72 18.84
N ASN A 13 -33.69 17.81 17.99
CA ASN A 13 -34.63 16.98 17.21
C ASN A 13 -34.24 15.50 17.27
N LEU A 14 -34.62 14.84 18.34
CA LEU A 14 -34.34 13.43 18.59
C LEU A 14 -35.22 12.46 17.78
N GLN A 15 -36.13 12.96 16.93
CA GLN A 15 -37.11 12.14 16.21
C GLN A 15 -36.53 11.23 15.12
N PHE A 16 -35.32 11.49 14.65
CA PHE A 16 -34.71 10.77 13.52
C PHE A 16 -33.40 10.03 13.86
N GLY A 17 -33.27 9.53 15.06
CA GLY A 17 -32.16 8.64 15.44
C GLY A 17 -30.80 9.31 15.45
N GLY A 18 -30.36 9.91 16.31
CA GLY A 18 -29.06 10.29 16.86
C GLY A 18 -27.93 10.80 15.94
N ILE A 19 -27.99 10.66 14.62
CA ILE A 19 -26.87 11.08 13.73
C ILE A 19 -27.44 11.68 12.44
N GLU A 20 -26.90 12.82 12.05
CA GLU A 20 -27.28 13.52 10.82
C GLU A 20 -26.05 13.80 9.95
N PHE A 21 -26.23 13.72 8.62
CA PHE A 21 -25.24 14.14 7.65
C PHE A 21 -25.47 15.59 7.26
N ILE A 22 -24.47 16.43 7.46
CA ILE A 22 -24.53 17.85 7.06
C ILE A 22 -23.51 18.16 5.96
N GLY A 23 -23.93 18.98 5.02
CA GLY A 23 -23.07 19.51 3.96
C GLY A 23 -22.29 20.75 4.43
N PRO A 24 -21.24 21.15 3.69
CA PRO A 24 -20.45 22.35 4.04
C PRO A 24 -21.23 23.64 4.06
N LEU A 25 -22.19 23.82 3.16
CA LEU A 25 -23.05 25.02 3.10
C LEU A 25 -24.04 25.06 4.26
N GLU A 26 -24.55 23.89 4.63
CA GLU A 26 -25.45 23.75 5.78
C GLU A 26 -24.73 24.05 7.08
N GLN A 27 -23.49 23.54 7.22
CA GLN A 27 -22.65 23.74 8.39
C GLN A 27 -22.45 25.22 8.75
N VAL A 28 -22.38 26.11 7.76
CA VAL A 28 -22.21 27.55 7.98
C VAL A 28 -23.34 28.17 8.82
N ASN A 29 -24.54 27.60 8.73
CA ASN A 29 -25.73 28.07 9.42
C ASN A 29 -26.02 27.33 10.72
N LEU A 30 -25.15 26.41 11.14
CA LEU A 30 -25.33 25.58 12.31
C LEU A 30 -24.37 25.99 13.44
N SER A 31 -24.87 25.90 14.68
CA SER A 31 -24.07 26.05 15.89
C SER A 31 -23.75 24.65 16.43
N ILE A 32 -22.53 24.17 16.16
CA ILE A 32 -22.10 22.82 16.48
C ILE A 32 -21.15 22.86 17.68
N ALA A 33 -21.57 22.27 18.80
CA ALA A 33 -20.75 22.12 20.00
C ALA A 33 -19.75 20.97 19.81
N CYS A 34 -18.52 21.13 20.29
CA CYS A 34 -17.50 20.08 20.23
C CYS A 34 -17.66 19.10 21.40
N LEU A 35 -17.73 19.62 22.60
CA LEU A 35 -17.91 18.84 23.82
C LEU A 35 -19.32 19.03 24.37
N GLU A 36 -19.73 18.14 25.25
CA GLU A 36 -21.02 18.26 25.95
C GLU A 36 -21.06 19.52 26.82
N GLU A 37 -19.94 19.91 27.40
CA GLU A 37 -19.77 21.13 28.21
C GLU A 37 -19.92 22.43 27.40
N ASP A 38 -19.67 22.36 26.07
CA ASP A 38 -19.80 23.50 25.15
C ASP A 38 -21.24 23.74 24.66
N LEU A 39 -22.16 22.88 25.04
CA LEU A 39 -23.57 23.01 24.65
C LEU A 39 -24.20 24.26 25.20
N ARG A 40 -24.69 25.12 24.28
CA ARG A 40 -25.41 26.34 24.58
C ARG A 40 -26.89 26.22 24.22
N SER A 41 -27.68 27.15 24.66
CA SER A 41 -29.12 27.21 24.33
C SER A 41 -29.39 27.36 22.83
N ASP A 42 -28.46 27.92 22.09
CA ASP A 42 -28.48 28.13 20.65
C ASP A 42 -27.82 26.98 19.84
N SER A 43 -27.16 26.05 20.53
CA SER A 43 -26.52 24.91 19.86
C SER A 43 -27.55 24.08 19.11
N THR A 44 -27.29 23.82 17.83
CA THR A 44 -28.14 23.00 16.96
C THR A 44 -27.70 21.56 16.92
N HIS A 45 -26.38 21.32 16.95
CA HIS A 45 -25.76 20.00 16.82
C HIS A 45 -24.59 19.88 17.77
N GLN A 46 -24.17 18.64 17.97
CA GLN A 46 -22.97 18.27 18.71
C GLN A 46 -22.12 17.33 17.88
N GLU A 47 -20.80 17.43 18.00
CA GLU A 47 -19.89 16.44 17.43
C GLU A 47 -20.13 15.06 18.03
N ILE A 48 -19.98 14.02 17.21
CA ILE A 48 -20.08 12.64 17.69
C ILE A 48 -18.88 12.34 18.60
N ASP A 49 -17.69 12.78 18.20
CA ASP A 49 -16.44 12.59 18.91
C ASP A 49 -15.55 13.82 18.67
N PRO A 50 -14.97 14.44 19.70
CA PRO A 50 -14.05 15.58 19.53
C PRO A 50 -12.87 15.28 18.59
N VAL A 51 -12.42 14.04 18.54
CA VAL A 51 -11.32 13.62 17.66
C VAL A 51 -11.67 13.72 16.17
N ASN A 52 -12.95 13.83 15.82
CA ASN A 52 -13.40 14.01 14.44
C ASN A 52 -12.97 15.35 13.81
N ILE A 53 -12.47 16.30 14.59
CA ILE A 53 -11.80 17.49 14.06
C ILE A 53 -10.53 17.15 13.28
N LEU A 54 -9.89 16.03 13.62
CA LEU A 54 -8.70 15.53 12.95
C LEU A 54 -9.08 14.64 11.76
N SER A 55 -8.20 14.60 10.75
CA SER A 55 -8.32 13.63 9.67
C SER A 55 -8.09 12.20 10.20
N ILE A 56 -8.53 11.19 9.45
CA ILE A 56 -8.33 9.78 9.80
C ILE A 56 -6.85 9.50 10.13
N ILE A 57 -5.93 10.00 9.30
CA ILE A 57 -4.49 9.78 9.51
C ILE A 57 -4.00 10.54 10.75
N ALA A 58 -4.40 11.80 10.90
CA ALA A 58 -3.99 12.60 12.06
C ALA A 58 -4.51 12.02 13.38
N SER A 59 -5.71 11.43 13.37
CA SER A 59 -6.29 10.79 14.55
C SER A 59 -5.58 9.50 14.98
N THR A 60 -4.70 8.95 14.13
CA THR A 60 -3.87 7.78 14.49
C THR A 60 -2.56 8.15 15.16
N ILE A 61 -2.19 9.43 15.20
CA ILE A 61 -0.96 9.90 15.84
C ILE A 61 -1.14 9.86 17.36
N PRO A 62 -0.35 9.06 18.10
CA PRO A 62 -0.43 9.06 19.54
C PRO A 62 0.13 10.36 20.10
N PHE A 63 -0.57 10.91 21.11
CA PHE A 63 -0.17 12.13 21.82
C PHE A 63 0.11 13.33 20.90
N SER A 64 -0.74 13.54 19.90
CA SER A 64 -0.57 14.62 18.92
C SER A 64 -0.59 16.02 19.52
N ASP A 65 -1.24 16.19 20.65
CA ASP A 65 -1.30 17.44 21.43
C ASP A 65 0.03 17.80 22.11
N TYR A 66 0.91 16.82 22.33
CA TYR A 66 2.27 17.03 22.86
C TYR A 66 3.30 17.38 21.77
N ASN A 67 2.93 17.25 20.51
CA ASN A 67 3.83 17.54 19.39
C ASN A 67 3.62 18.98 18.89
N GLN A 68 4.67 19.55 18.30
CA GLN A 68 4.54 20.77 17.53
C GLN A 68 3.67 20.51 16.27
N SER A 69 2.73 21.40 15.98
CA SER A 69 1.78 21.29 14.87
C SER A 69 2.41 20.92 13.52
N PRO A 70 3.53 21.54 13.06
CA PRO A 70 4.18 21.13 11.81
C PRO A 70 4.62 19.66 11.79
N ARG A 71 5.01 19.11 12.94
CA ARG A 71 5.45 17.70 13.01
C ARG A 71 4.31 16.72 12.82
N ASN A 72 3.13 17.04 13.33
CA ASN A 72 1.92 16.26 13.03
C ASN A 72 1.54 16.35 11.54
N MET A 73 1.70 17.51 10.93
CA MET A 73 1.47 17.68 9.48
C MET A 73 2.46 16.86 8.64
N TYR A 74 3.74 16.85 8.99
CA TYR A 74 4.74 16.01 8.32
C TYR A 74 4.43 14.52 8.49
N GLN A 75 4.03 14.10 9.69
CA GLN A 75 3.62 12.70 9.89
C GLN A 75 2.43 12.34 9.02
N CYS A 76 1.41 13.18 8.91
CA CYS A 76 0.27 12.95 8.04
C CYS A 76 0.68 12.84 6.56
N GLN A 77 1.63 13.67 6.12
CA GLN A 77 2.15 13.62 4.76
C GLN A 77 2.94 12.33 4.50
N MET A 78 3.83 11.96 5.41
CA MET A 78 4.67 10.77 5.28
C MET A 78 3.88 9.47 5.40
N ALA A 79 2.83 9.43 6.22
CA ALA A 79 1.98 8.26 6.38
C ALA A 79 1.32 7.82 5.06
N LYS A 80 1.07 8.76 4.15
CA LYS A 80 0.53 8.47 2.81
C LYS A 80 1.55 7.86 1.85
N GLN A 81 2.83 7.92 2.19
CA GLN A 81 3.96 7.51 1.35
C GLN A 81 4.72 6.32 1.97
N THR A 82 4.18 5.75 3.03
CA THR A 82 4.81 4.62 3.72
C THR A 82 4.67 3.33 2.93
N MET A 83 5.67 2.47 3.10
CA MET A 83 5.60 1.07 2.70
C MET A 83 5.08 0.26 3.89
N GLY A 84 4.15 -0.65 3.64
CA GLY A 84 3.56 -1.49 4.68
C GLY A 84 3.01 -2.79 4.11
N THR A 85 1.86 -3.22 4.62
CA THR A 85 1.08 -4.31 4.06
C THR A 85 -0.07 -3.72 3.23
N PRO A 86 0.06 -3.64 1.89
CA PRO A 86 -0.96 -2.98 1.08
C PRO A 86 -2.27 -3.76 1.04
N TYR A 87 -2.18 -5.09 0.95
CA TYR A 87 -3.33 -6.00 0.88
C TYR A 87 -2.98 -7.36 1.46
N HIS A 88 -3.92 -8.03 2.11
CA HIS A 88 -3.73 -9.41 2.56
C HIS A 88 -3.75 -10.41 1.40
N ASN A 89 -4.50 -10.11 0.36
CA ASN A 89 -4.61 -10.93 -0.84
C ASN A 89 -3.58 -10.56 -1.94
N HIS A 90 -2.48 -9.89 -1.57
CA HIS A 90 -1.45 -9.47 -2.52
C HIS A 90 -0.91 -10.59 -3.43
N PRO A 91 -0.80 -11.87 -3.01
CA PRO A 91 -0.33 -12.95 -3.89
C PRO A 91 -1.27 -13.27 -5.05
N TYR A 92 -2.54 -12.89 -4.93
CA TYR A 92 -3.60 -13.18 -5.91
C TYR A 92 -3.97 -11.95 -6.76
N ARG A 93 -3.34 -10.80 -6.51
CA ARG A 93 -3.59 -9.57 -7.25
C ARG A 93 -2.64 -9.45 -8.43
N MET A 94 -3.15 -8.95 -9.55
CA MET A 94 -2.37 -8.68 -10.77
C MET A 94 -2.06 -7.19 -10.94
N ASP A 95 -1.76 -6.50 -9.84
CA ASP A 95 -1.33 -5.11 -9.91
C ASP A 95 0.04 -5.01 -10.60
N ASN A 96 0.25 -3.98 -11.40
CA ASN A 96 1.53 -3.79 -12.10
C ASN A 96 2.71 -3.72 -11.15
N LYS A 97 2.51 -3.12 -9.98
CA LYS A 97 3.55 -2.94 -8.98
C LYS A 97 2.95 -2.79 -7.58
N ILE A 98 3.41 -3.62 -6.65
CA ILE A 98 3.05 -3.54 -5.23
C ILE A 98 4.33 -3.45 -4.41
N TYR A 99 4.38 -2.48 -3.49
CA TYR A 99 5.45 -2.36 -2.50
C TYR A 99 4.97 -2.94 -1.18
N ARG A 100 5.74 -3.83 -0.60
CA ARG A 100 5.43 -4.46 0.67
C ARG A 100 6.62 -4.45 1.61
N LEU A 101 6.38 -4.05 2.87
CA LEU A 101 7.34 -4.24 3.94
C LEU A 101 7.38 -5.72 4.33
N LEU A 102 8.59 -6.31 4.48
CA LEU A 102 8.69 -7.76 4.73
C LEU A 102 8.27 -8.14 6.14
N PHE A 103 8.62 -7.33 7.14
CA PHE A 103 8.38 -7.61 8.55
C PHE A 103 7.63 -6.44 9.21
N PRO A 104 6.40 -6.12 8.77
CA PRO A 104 5.62 -5.06 9.36
C PRO A 104 5.12 -5.48 10.74
N GLN A 105 5.00 -4.51 11.64
CA GLN A 105 4.53 -4.71 13.00
C GLN A 105 3.44 -3.68 13.32
N ALA A 106 2.42 -4.11 14.05
CA ALA A 106 1.45 -3.18 14.60
C ALA A 106 2.13 -2.30 15.66
N PRO A 107 1.82 -1.01 15.74
CA PRO A 107 2.44 -0.12 16.72
C PRO A 107 2.08 -0.54 18.15
N LEU A 108 3.06 -0.49 19.03
CA LEU A 108 2.87 -0.76 20.47
C LEU A 108 2.02 0.34 21.12
N VAL A 109 2.27 1.60 20.77
CA VAL A 109 1.48 2.75 21.21
C VAL A 109 0.56 3.17 20.08
N ARG A 110 -0.73 3.17 20.34
CA ARG A 110 -1.76 3.46 19.35
C ARG A 110 -2.95 4.18 19.95
N THR A 111 -3.63 4.96 19.15
CA THR A 111 -4.86 5.63 19.52
C THR A 111 -6.06 4.68 19.42
N GLU A 112 -7.16 5.05 20.04
CA GLU A 112 -8.42 4.29 19.92
C GLU A 112 -8.88 4.22 18.46
N ASN A 113 -8.75 5.30 17.69
CA ASN A 113 -9.11 5.35 16.28
C ASN A 113 -8.27 4.41 15.42
N HIS A 114 -6.99 4.22 15.73
CA HIS A 114 -6.18 3.21 15.05
C HIS A 114 -6.80 1.80 15.20
N THR A 115 -7.36 1.51 16.36
CA THR A 115 -8.05 0.24 16.63
C THR A 115 -9.43 0.20 15.98
N LYS A 116 -10.21 1.28 16.06
CA LYS A 116 -11.54 1.38 15.44
C LYS A 116 -11.52 1.20 13.91
N TYR A 117 -10.45 1.66 13.27
CA TYR A 117 -10.27 1.53 11.81
C TYR A 117 -9.51 0.28 11.38
N ASP A 118 -9.20 -0.63 12.32
CA ASP A 118 -8.48 -1.89 12.07
C ASP A 118 -7.14 -1.72 11.33
N PHE A 119 -6.44 -0.59 11.51
CA PHE A 119 -5.13 -0.37 10.91
C PHE A 119 -4.08 -1.40 11.36
N GLY A 120 -4.30 -2.03 12.49
CA GLY A 120 -3.46 -3.13 12.98
C GLY A 120 -3.43 -4.37 12.08
N LEU A 121 -4.46 -4.57 11.25
CA LEU A 121 -4.52 -5.66 10.28
C LEU A 121 -3.55 -5.45 9.10
N CYS A 122 -3.28 -4.18 8.74
CA CYS A 122 -2.36 -3.82 7.67
C CYS A 122 -1.27 -2.88 8.21
N PRO A 123 -0.35 -3.36 9.05
CA PRO A 123 0.67 -2.52 9.66
C PRO A 123 1.60 -1.90 8.62
N GLN A 124 2.02 -0.65 8.88
CA GLN A 124 2.77 0.19 7.94
C GLN A 124 4.15 0.59 8.47
N GLY A 125 4.69 -0.14 9.39
CA GLY A 125 5.99 0.18 9.98
C GLY A 125 6.48 -0.92 10.90
N VAL A 126 7.48 -0.58 11.69
CA VAL A 126 8.10 -1.46 12.67
C VAL A 126 8.26 -0.73 14.00
N ASN A 127 8.26 -1.47 15.10
CA ASN A 127 8.62 -0.94 16.40
C ASN A 127 10.14 -1.00 16.56
N ALA A 128 10.77 0.15 16.79
CA ALA A 128 12.21 0.25 16.95
C ALA A 128 12.56 0.76 18.36
N VAL A 129 13.64 0.26 18.92
CA VAL A 129 14.25 0.85 20.11
C VAL A 129 15.12 2.01 19.64
N VAL A 130 14.80 3.23 20.09
CA VAL A 130 15.48 4.45 19.67
C VAL A 130 16.19 5.08 20.85
N ALA A 131 17.48 5.40 20.66
CA ALA A 131 18.23 6.25 21.56
C ALA A 131 18.51 7.60 20.89
N VAL A 132 18.10 8.69 21.51
CA VAL A 132 18.37 10.06 21.03
C VAL A 132 19.61 10.56 21.72
N ILE A 133 20.76 10.27 21.12
CA ILE A 133 22.08 10.64 21.64
C ILE A 133 23.00 11.07 20.50
N SER A 134 23.95 11.94 20.79
CA SER A 134 25.12 12.16 19.94
C SER A 134 26.34 11.50 20.61
N TYR A 135 26.83 10.43 20.03
CA TYR A 135 27.87 9.62 20.67
C TYR A 135 29.13 9.48 19.84
N THR A 136 29.01 9.15 18.56
CA THR A 136 30.17 8.81 17.72
C THR A 136 30.56 9.91 16.74
N GLY A 137 29.74 10.97 16.60
CA GLY A 137 29.90 12.01 15.59
C GLY A 137 29.46 11.64 14.19
N TYR A 138 28.96 10.42 13.98
CA TYR A 138 28.41 9.98 12.68
C TYR A 138 26.90 10.22 12.54
N ASP A 139 26.29 10.88 13.51
CA ASP A 139 24.87 11.21 13.57
C ASP A 139 24.58 12.68 13.18
N MET A 140 25.49 13.32 12.46
CA MET A 140 25.38 14.71 12.00
C MET A 140 24.31 14.86 10.91
N GLU A 141 23.69 16.05 10.82
CA GLU A 141 22.78 16.44 9.72
C GLU A 141 21.63 15.44 9.48
N ASP A 142 20.88 15.09 10.53
CA ASP A 142 19.76 14.12 10.46
C ASP A 142 20.16 12.66 10.14
N ALA A 143 21.45 12.37 10.18
CA ALA A 143 21.93 11.00 10.03
C ALA A 143 21.54 10.13 11.23
N MET A 144 21.38 8.85 11.01
CA MET A 144 21.10 7.88 12.06
C MET A 144 22.04 6.67 11.96
N ILE A 145 22.36 6.10 13.10
CA ILE A 145 23.16 4.87 13.19
C ILE A 145 22.19 3.71 13.43
N LEU A 146 22.22 2.72 12.55
CA LEU A 146 21.38 1.53 12.67
C LEU A 146 22.20 0.36 13.21
N ASN A 147 21.54 -0.49 14.00
CA ASN A 147 22.14 -1.75 14.42
C ASN A 147 22.27 -2.69 13.23
N LYS A 148 23.51 -3.10 12.89
CA LYS A 148 23.81 -3.97 11.76
C LYS A 148 23.08 -5.33 11.87
N GLY A 149 23.06 -5.93 13.04
CA GLY A 149 22.36 -7.20 13.26
C GLY A 149 20.84 -7.08 13.07
N ALA A 150 20.24 -5.94 13.42
CA ALA A 150 18.83 -5.69 13.15
C ALA A 150 18.57 -5.56 11.65
N TYR A 151 19.43 -4.82 10.93
CA TYR A 151 19.34 -4.70 9.47
C TYR A 151 19.49 -6.07 8.79
N GLU A 152 20.47 -6.87 9.17
CA GLU A 152 20.69 -8.22 8.62
C GLU A 152 19.52 -9.17 8.88
N ARG A 153 18.74 -8.95 9.95
CA ARG A 153 17.50 -9.68 10.25
C ARG A 153 16.28 -9.16 9.49
N GLY A 154 16.43 -8.10 8.71
CA GLY A 154 15.36 -7.59 7.85
C GLY A 154 14.68 -6.31 8.33
N LEU A 155 15.26 -5.56 9.28
CA LEU A 155 14.70 -4.26 9.66
C LEU A 155 14.65 -3.32 8.46
N GLY A 156 13.46 -2.83 8.14
CA GLY A 156 13.25 -1.91 7.02
C GLY A 156 13.35 -2.54 5.63
N HIS A 157 13.49 -3.85 5.52
CA HIS A 157 13.51 -4.53 4.24
C HIS A 157 12.13 -4.56 3.60
N GLY A 158 12.08 -4.26 2.31
CA GLY A 158 10.86 -4.29 1.51
C GLY A 158 11.02 -5.14 0.26
N CYS A 159 9.89 -5.60 -0.27
CA CYS A 159 9.79 -6.28 -1.56
C CYS A 159 8.94 -5.47 -2.53
N VAL A 160 9.32 -5.51 -3.78
CA VAL A 160 8.52 -4.98 -4.88
C VAL A 160 7.99 -6.16 -5.68
N TYR A 161 6.67 -6.33 -5.66
CA TYR A 161 5.98 -7.31 -6.50
C TYR A 161 5.62 -6.63 -7.81
N LYS A 162 5.98 -7.27 -8.91
CA LYS A 162 5.65 -6.79 -10.26
C LYS A 162 4.94 -7.89 -11.03
N SER A 163 3.84 -7.55 -11.68
CA SER A 163 3.13 -8.45 -12.57
C SER A 163 3.51 -8.13 -14.02
N TYR A 164 3.99 -9.12 -14.72
CA TYR A 164 4.28 -9.02 -16.15
C TYR A 164 3.22 -9.81 -16.91
N VAL A 165 2.43 -9.09 -17.69
CA VAL A 165 1.46 -9.71 -18.60
C VAL A 165 2.10 -9.80 -19.98
N ARG A 166 2.09 -11.00 -20.55
CA ARG A 166 2.59 -11.24 -21.91
C ARG A 166 1.46 -11.86 -22.72
N GLU A 167 1.03 -11.15 -23.73
CA GLU A 167 0.03 -11.61 -24.68
C GLU A 167 0.75 -12.11 -25.94
N LEU A 168 0.42 -13.34 -26.33
CA LEU A 168 0.87 -13.86 -27.60
C LEU A 168 -0.15 -13.45 -28.67
N ASN A 169 0.04 -12.26 -29.22
CA ASN A 169 -0.79 -11.80 -30.32
C ASN A 169 -0.58 -12.68 -31.56
N GLU A 170 -1.67 -13.09 -32.18
CA GLU A 170 -1.63 -13.59 -33.54
C GLU A 170 -1.03 -12.52 -34.43
N ALA A 171 0.07 -12.83 -35.09
CA ALA A 171 0.78 -11.87 -35.92
C ALA A 171 -0.14 -11.40 -37.06
N GLY A 172 -0.64 -10.17 -36.93
CA GLY A 172 -1.18 -9.40 -38.05
C GLY A 172 -2.52 -9.88 -38.60
N SER A 173 -3.61 -9.42 -38.00
CA SER A 173 -4.88 -9.27 -38.72
C SER A 173 -4.84 -8.06 -39.67
N GLY A 174 -3.83 -7.99 -40.53
CA GLY A 174 -3.76 -7.09 -41.66
C GLY A 174 -4.26 -7.82 -42.89
N ALA A 175 -5.50 -7.56 -43.26
CA ALA A 175 -6.15 -8.14 -44.42
C ALA A 175 -5.28 -8.13 -45.68
N SER A 176 -4.99 -9.28 -46.19
CA SER A 176 -5.25 -9.66 -47.60
C SER A 176 -4.51 -10.96 -47.90
N SER A 177 -5.32 -11.92 -48.38
CA SER A 177 -4.97 -13.03 -49.23
C SER A 177 -3.71 -13.85 -48.90
N GLY A 178 -3.91 -15.01 -48.26
CA GLY A 178 -3.02 -16.15 -48.47
C GLY A 178 -1.86 -16.32 -47.48
N VAL A 179 -1.74 -15.54 -46.44
CA VAL A 179 -0.68 -15.72 -45.44
C VAL A 179 -1.14 -16.65 -44.35
N LYS A 180 -0.45 -17.78 -44.17
CA LYS A 180 -0.66 -18.74 -43.08
C LYS A 180 -0.57 -17.96 -41.76
N GLN A 181 -1.63 -18.04 -40.95
CA GLN A 181 -1.64 -17.49 -39.59
C GLN A 181 -0.48 -18.10 -38.80
N ARG A 182 0.40 -17.24 -38.28
CA ARG A 182 1.51 -17.66 -37.43
C ARG A 182 1.00 -17.79 -36.00
N TYR A 183 0.93 -19.02 -35.50
CA TYR A 183 0.58 -19.27 -34.11
C TYR A 183 1.84 -19.28 -33.25
N LYS A 184 1.94 -18.35 -32.32
CA LYS A 184 2.94 -18.37 -31.25
C LYS A 184 2.35 -19.04 -30.02
N MET A 185 3.09 -19.93 -29.41
CA MET A 185 2.70 -20.62 -28.18
C MET A 185 3.85 -20.55 -27.19
N PHE A 186 3.55 -20.51 -25.90
CA PHE A 186 4.55 -20.85 -24.92
C PHE A 186 5.03 -22.29 -25.15
N ASN A 187 6.29 -22.58 -24.86
CA ASN A 187 6.88 -23.87 -25.15
C ASN A 187 6.09 -25.01 -24.49
N PRO A 188 5.49 -25.94 -25.23
CA PRO A 188 4.70 -27.05 -24.67
C PRO A 188 5.56 -28.19 -24.13
N GLY A 189 6.73 -27.96 -23.59
CA GLY A 189 7.52 -28.97 -22.90
C GLY A 189 8.27 -29.95 -23.81
N LYS A 190 8.59 -29.59 -25.05
CA LYS A 190 9.48 -30.41 -25.87
C LYS A 190 10.95 -30.13 -25.52
N PRO A 191 11.70 -31.12 -24.98
CA PRO A 191 13.06 -30.90 -24.47
C PRO A 191 14.14 -30.65 -25.54
N ALA A 192 13.78 -30.51 -26.81
CA ALA A 192 14.72 -30.56 -27.93
C ALA A 192 14.86 -29.24 -28.73
N MET A 193 14.30 -28.13 -28.28
CA MET A 193 14.55 -26.89 -28.99
C MET A 193 15.66 -26.08 -28.27
N GLN A 194 16.86 -26.23 -28.81
CA GLN A 194 17.90 -25.23 -28.56
C GLN A 194 17.35 -23.86 -29.01
N SER A 195 17.37 -22.87 -28.13
CA SER A 195 17.09 -21.51 -28.53
C SER A 195 18.14 -21.12 -29.57
N GLU A 196 17.80 -20.32 -30.58
CA GLU A 196 18.76 -19.73 -31.51
C GLU A 196 19.90 -18.99 -30.81
N ALA A 197 19.72 -18.65 -29.53
CA ALA A 197 20.70 -18.02 -28.65
C ALA A 197 21.60 -19.03 -27.89
N GLY A 198 21.48 -20.33 -28.11
CA GLY A 198 22.32 -21.35 -27.43
C GLY A 198 22.06 -21.48 -25.91
N VAL A 199 20.93 -21.02 -25.42
CA VAL A 199 20.57 -21.11 -24.01
C VAL A 199 20.00 -22.50 -23.70
N ASP A 200 20.60 -23.21 -22.75
CA ASP A 200 20.06 -24.46 -22.23
C ASP A 200 18.81 -24.18 -21.39
N LEU A 201 17.65 -24.52 -21.96
CA LEU A 201 16.35 -24.28 -21.29
C LEU A 201 16.19 -25.08 -20.00
N LYS A 202 16.85 -26.25 -19.86
CA LYS A 202 16.83 -27.01 -18.60
C LYS A 202 17.62 -26.33 -17.48
N ALA A 203 18.72 -25.67 -17.84
CA ALA A 203 19.53 -24.90 -16.89
C ALA A 203 18.95 -23.51 -16.59
N SER A 204 17.95 -23.06 -17.36
CA SER A 204 17.38 -21.72 -17.25
C SER A 204 16.34 -21.55 -16.12
N GLY A 205 15.87 -22.65 -15.52
CA GLY A 205 14.81 -22.61 -14.51
C GLY A 205 13.40 -22.43 -15.07
N LEU A 206 13.23 -22.62 -16.39
CA LEU A 206 11.92 -22.60 -17.02
C LEU A 206 11.26 -23.99 -16.95
N ASP A 207 9.95 -23.97 -16.74
CA ASP A 207 9.11 -25.16 -16.71
C ASP A 207 8.69 -25.59 -18.13
N GLY A 208 8.01 -26.74 -18.22
CA GLY A 208 7.54 -27.26 -19.48
C GLY A 208 6.51 -26.42 -20.23
N ASP A 209 5.92 -25.45 -19.55
CA ASP A 209 5.03 -24.43 -20.12
C ASP A 209 5.77 -23.21 -20.70
N GLY A 210 7.10 -23.17 -20.55
CA GLY A 210 7.93 -22.06 -21.01
C GLY A 210 8.00 -20.85 -20.08
N LEU A 211 7.47 -20.99 -18.86
CA LEU A 211 7.52 -19.98 -17.82
C LEU A 211 8.43 -20.42 -16.68
N PRO A 212 8.93 -19.52 -15.85
CA PRO A 212 9.73 -19.88 -14.69
C PRO A 212 8.93 -20.73 -13.70
N ALA A 213 9.50 -21.81 -13.20
CA ALA A 213 8.89 -22.58 -12.12
C ALA A 213 8.65 -21.70 -10.89
N ILE A 214 7.53 -21.93 -10.21
CA ILE A 214 7.16 -21.15 -9.01
C ILE A 214 8.27 -21.28 -7.96
N GLY A 215 8.72 -20.16 -7.43
CA GLY A 215 9.82 -20.09 -6.44
C GLY A 215 11.21 -19.99 -7.06
N THR A 216 11.35 -20.02 -8.38
CA THR A 216 12.65 -19.86 -9.04
C THR A 216 13.18 -18.45 -8.87
N THR A 217 14.48 -18.34 -8.52
CA THR A 217 15.19 -17.06 -8.49
C THR A 217 15.87 -16.83 -9.83
N LEU A 218 15.38 -15.85 -10.57
CA LEU A 218 15.99 -15.43 -11.85
C LEU A 218 17.12 -14.43 -11.61
N LYS A 219 18.25 -14.64 -12.29
CA LYS A 219 19.39 -13.74 -12.29
C LYS A 219 19.42 -12.92 -13.57
N GLN A 220 20.16 -11.82 -13.55
CA GLN A 220 20.38 -11.02 -14.76
C GLN A 220 20.97 -11.88 -15.89
N GLY A 221 20.37 -11.80 -17.07
CA GLY A 221 20.77 -12.59 -18.24
C GLY A 221 20.07 -13.95 -18.39
N GLN A 222 19.26 -14.36 -17.39
CA GLN A 222 18.43 -15.56 -17.54
C GLN A 222 17.12 -15.24 -18.28
N PRO A 223 16.59 -16.18 -19.08
CA PRO A 223 15.35 -15.98 -19.78
C PRO A 223 14.16 -15.94 -18.82
N GLU A 224 13.25 -14.99 -19.02
CA GLU A 224 12.00 -14.87 -18.28
C GLU A 224 10.89 -15.77 -18.86
N MET A 225 10.97 -16.09 -20.15
CA MET A 225 10.00 -16.95 -20.83
C MET A 225 10.57 -17.51 -22.13
N CYS A 226 10.00 -18.61 -22.59
CA CYS A 226 10.27 -19.19 -23.88
C CYS A 226 8.99 -19.23 -24.74
N VAL A 227 9.07 -18.69 -25.95
CA VAL A 227 7.95 -18.68 -26.90
C VAL A 227 8.35 -19.48 -28.11
N TYR A 228 7.47 -20.41 -28.51
CA TYR A 228 7.63 -21.24 -29.69
C TYR A 228 6.75 -20.75 -30.85
N ASP A 229 7.34 -20.59 -32.01
CA ASP A 229 6.63 -20.26 -33.24
C ASP A 229 6.48 -21.53 -34.09
N LYS A 230 5.26 -22.02 -34.29
CA LYS A 230 4.97 -23.25 -35.06
C LYS A 230 5.19 -23.12 -36.58
N THR A 231 5.47 -21.93 -37.07
CA THR A 231 5.57 -21.66 -38.50
C THR A 231 7.01 -21.63 -39.02
N LEU A 232 7.95 -21.74 -38.10
CA LEU A 232 9.36 -22.00 -38.38
C LEU A 232 9.63 -23.49 -38.12
#